data_85682b2d9eec36d248a9122dd6e945c7
#
_entry.id   85682b2d9eec36d248a9122dd6e945c7
#
_cell.length_a   1.000
_cell.length_b   1.000
_cell.length_c   1.000
_cell.angle_alpha   90.00
_cell.angle_beta   90.00
_cell.angle_gamma   90.00
#
_symmetry.space_group_name_H-M   'P 1'
#
loop_
_entity.id
_entity.type
_entity.pdbx_description
1 polymer ?
#
loop_
_entity_poly.entity_id
_entity_poly.type
_entity_poly.pdbx_seq_one_letter_code
_entity_poly.pdbx_strand_id
1 'polypeptide(L)'
;QLQSLQDVLKNPKQRGILGEYYLETLLKNVLPTGSYQMQYEFTDGTIVDAVVFVKDKIIPIDSKFSLENYNRLVEERDPVEKERLEKAFKADLKMRIDETAKYVKPAERTMDFAFMFIPHEAIYYDLLVAQVGAVKVNTRDLIEYAFKEKHVIIVSPTSFLAYLQTVLQGLRALQIEESAKEIRKNVEALAKHLASYDEYMKKLGSNLGTTVNMYNSAYKEF
;
A
#
# COMPACT_ATOMS: atom_id res chain seq x y z
N GLN A 1 5.41 23.41 -30.61
CA GLN A 1 4.99 22.95 -29.27
C GLN A 1 4.79 21.42 -29.17
N LEU A 2 4.25 20.73 -30.21
CA LEU A 2 4.10 19.27 -30.25
C LEU A 2 5.45 18.54 -30.36
N GLN A 3 6.40 19.08 -31.10
CA GLN A 3 7.77 18.52 -31.21
C GLN A 3 8.53 18.55 -29.87
N SER A 4 8.35 19.60 -29.07
CA SER A 4 8.99 19.69 -27.74
C SER A 4 8.46 18.65 -26.74
N LEU A 5 7.19 18.28 -26.83
CA LEU A 5 6.59 17.22 -25.99
C LEU A 5 7.09 15.83 -26.41
N GLN A 6 7.24 15.57 -27.71
CA GLN A 6 7.82 14.33 -28.22
C GLN A 6 9.29 14.18 -27.83
N ASP A 7 10.05 15.27 -27.81
CA ASP A 7 11.46 15.26 -27.40
C ASP A 7 11.62 15.04 -25.88
N VAL A 8 10.71 15.57 -25.07
CA VAL A 8 10.63 15.27 -23.63
C VAL A 8 10.36 13.78 -23.39
N LEU A 9 9.43 13.20 -24.14
CA LEU A 9 9.10 11.77 -24.04
C LEU A 9 10.19 10.83 -24.58
N LYS A 10 11.12 11.34 -25.40
CA LYS A 10 12.28 10.57 -25.89
C LYS A 10 13.43 10.49 -24.87
N ASN A 11 13.54 11.42 -23.93
CA ASN A 11 14.61 11.45 -22.95
C ASN A 11 14.31 10.48 -21.78
N PRO A 12 15.15 9.44 -21.55
CA PRO A 12 14.92 8.44 -20.49
C PRO A 12 14.80 9.05 -19.09
N LYS A 13 15.57 10.10 -18.77
CA LYS A 13 15.53 10.79 -17.48
C LYS A 13 14.20 11.53 -17.26
N GLN A 14 13.70 12.20 -18.31
CA GLN A 14 12.43 12.92 -18.24
C GLN A 14 11.23 11.96 -18.15
N ARG A 15 11.31 10.80 -18.80
CA ARG A 15 10.29 9.73 -18.64
C ARG A 15 10.25 9.17 -17.21
N GLY A 16 11.41 8.99 -16.57
CA GLY A 16 11.47 8.59 -15.15
C GLY A 16 10.73 9.58 -14.26
N ILE A 17 11.04 10.87 -14.41
CA ILE A 17 10.39 11.97 -13.65
C ILE A 17 8.87 11.99 -13.90
N LEU A 18 8.41 11.77 -15.13
CA LEU A 18 6.98 11.70 -15.43
C LEU A 18 6.31 10.48 -14.82
N GLY A 19 6.98 9.33 -14.77
CA GLY A 19 6.48 8.12 -14.11
C GLY A 19 6.32 8.31 -12.62
N GLU A 20 7.32 8.90 -11.96
CA GLU A 20 7.26 9.24 -10.53
C GLU A 20 6.16 10.27 -10.23
N TYR A 21 6.06 11.33 -11.03
CA TYR A 21 4.99 12.33 -10.91
C TYR A 21 3.59 11.72 -11.07
N TYR A 22 3.44 10.80 -12.01
CA TYR A 22 2.17 10.11 -12.22
C TYR A 22 1.83 9.19 -11.04
N LEU A 23 2.81 8.44 -10.55
CA LEU A 23 2.65 7.63 -9.35
C LEU A 23 2.24 8.49 -8.14
N GLU A 24 2.92 9.61 -7.89
CA GLU A 24 2.59 10.54 -6.81
C GLU A 24 1.16 11.07 -6.95
N THR A 25 0.76 11.46 -8.16
CA THR A 25 -0.59 11.97 -8.44
C THR A 25 -1.65 10.89 -8.12
N LEU A 26 -1.41 9.64 -8.49
CA LEU A 26 -2.33 8.53 -8.17
C LEU A 26 -2.43 8.31 -6.66
N LEU A 27 -1.30 8.24 -5.96
CA LEU A 27 -1.27 8.05 -4.51
C LEU A 27 -2.00 9.18 -3.79
N LYS A 28 -1.73 10.43 -4.16
CA LYS A 28 -2.36 11.63 -3.60
C LYS A 28 -3.87 11.66 -3.77
N ASN A 29 -4.37 11.19 -4.92
CA ASN A 29 -5.81 11.20 -5.23
C ASN A 29 -6.58 10.07 -4.54
N VAL A 30 -5.91 8.98 -4.17
CA VAL A 30 -6.57 7.77 -3.66
C VAL A 30 -6.35 7.58 -2.16
N LEU A 31 -5.16 7.90 -1.66
CA LEU A 31 -4.78 7.63 -0.28
C LEU A 31 -4.94 8.89 0.62
N PRO A 32 -5.33 8.70 1.88
CA PRO A 32 -5.30 9.78 2.87
C PRO A 32 -3.89 10.35 3.05
N THR A 33 -3.81 11.62 3.40
CA THR A 33 -2.54 12.27 3.76
C THR A 33 -1.84 11.50 4.87
N GLY A 34 -0.54 11.25 4.69
CA GLY A 34 0.28 10.48 5.65
C GLY A 34 0.21 8.95 5.48
N SER A 35 -0.61 8.44 4.55
CA SER A 35 -0.65 7.00 4.24
C SER A 35 0.38 6.57 3.21
N TYR A 36 1.17 7.47 2.67
CA TYR A 36 2.26 7.19 1.73
C TYR A 36 3.40 8.21 1.90
N GLN A 37 4.56 7.82 1.39
CA GLN A 37 5.74 8.70 1.31
C GLN A 37 6.46 8.47 -0.01
N MET A 38 6.81 9.54 -0.70
CA MET A 38 7.67 9.50 -1.90
C MET A 38 9.13 9.48 -1.48
N GLN A 39 9.99 8.89 -2.31
CA GLN A 39 11.45 8.83 -2.14
C GLN A 39 11.82 8.36 -0.72
N TYR A 40 11.31 7.16 -0.37
CA TYR A 40 11.55 6.58 0.96
C TYR A 40 12.95 5.96 1.03
N GLU A 41 13.74 6.39 2.03
CA GLU A 41 15.07 5.88 2.29
C GLU A 41 15.04 4.77 3.35
N PHE A 42 15.60 3.62 3.01
CA PHE A 42 15.80 2.51 3.93
C PHE A 42 17.07 2.71 4.79
N THR A 43 17.21 1.92 5.84
CA THR A 43 18.33 2.02 6.78
C THR A 43 19.70 1.74 6.13
N ASP A 44 19.72 0.99 5.04
CA ASP A 44 20.92 0.72 4.25
C ASP A 44 21.25 1.80 3.20
N GLY A 45 20.50 2.92 3.20
CA GLY A 45 20.68 4.03 2.26
C GLY A 45 20.08 3.81 0.88
N THR A 46 19.40 2.67 0.62
CA THR A 46 18.64 2.50 -0.62
C THR A 46 17.38 3.31 -0.60
N ILE A 47 17.02 3.92 -1.75
CA ILE A 47 15.83 4.76 -1.89
C ILE A 47 14.87 4.09 -2.88
N VAL A 48 13.60 3.94 -2.47
CA VAL A 48 12.51 3.50 -3.33
C VAL A 48 11.61 4.68 -3.70
N ASP A 49 11.00 4.66 -4.88
CA ASP A 49 10.24 5.80 -5.40
C ASP A 49 9.05 6.18 -4.52
N ALA A 50 8.34 5.20 -3.96
CA ALA A 50 7.29 5.44 -2.97
C ALA A 50 7.11 4.26 -2.03
N VAL A 51 6.50 4.52 -0.86
CA VAL A 51 5.95 3.50 0.03
C VAL A 51 4.52 3.85 0.41
N VAL A 52 3.69 2.83 0.63
CA VAL A 52 2.37 2.96 1.26
C VAL A 52 2.44 2.35 2.66
N PHE A 53 2.00 3.11 3.66
CA PHE A 53 1.95 2.67 5.05
C PHE A 53 0.70 1.83 5.32
N VAL A 54 0.89 0.63 5.87
CA VAL A 54 -0.18 -0.29 6.26
C VAL A 54 0.07 -0.73 7.70
N LYS A 55 -0.48 0.00 8.66
CA LYS A 55 -0.16 -0.14 10.10
C LYS A 55 1.33 0.06 10.37
N ASP A 56 1.97 -0.98 10.89
CA ASP A 56 3.40 -1.05 11.23
C ASP A 56 4.28 -1.53 10.07
N LYS A 57 3.68 -1.81 8.92
CA LYS A 57 4.37 -2.25 7.70
C LYS A 57 4.27 -1.23 6.58
N ILE A 58 5.15 -1.37 5.60
CA ILE A 58 5.17 -0.55 4.37
C ILE A 58 5.13 -1.45 3.13
N ILE A 59 4.51 -0.95 2.07
CA ILE A 59 4.52 -1.58 0.74
C ILE A 59 5.41 -0.73 -0.16
N PRO A 60 6.58 -1.22 -0.59
CA PRO A 60 7.44 -0.50 -1.53
C PRO A 60 6.85 -0.48 -2.95
N ILE A 61 7.06 0.64 -3.65
CA ILE A 61 6.62 0.85 -5.02
C ILE A 61 7.77 1.46 -5.82
N ASP A 62 8.19 0.76 -6.86
CA ASP A 62 9.24 1.22 -7.79
C ASP A 62 8.64 1.49 -9.16
N SER A 63 8.84 2.71 -9.71
CA SER A 63 8.22 3.17 -10.96
C SER A 63 9.20 3.28 -12.13
N LYS A 64 10.39 2.74 -11.99
CA LYS A 64 11.46 2.83 -13.00
C LYS A 64 11.31 1.78 -14.08
N PHE A 65 10.58 2.10 -15.14
CA PHE A 65 10.47 1.23 -16.31
C PHE A 65 11.01 1.89 -17.59
N SER A 66 12.02 1.27 -18.20
CA SER A 66 12.58 1.71 -19.47
C SER A 66 11.73 1.19 -20.63
N LEU A 67 11.28 2.10 -21.50
CA LEU A 67 10.48 1.80 -22.69
C LEU A 67 11.31 1.64 -23.96
N GLU A 68 12.63 1.75 -23.90
CA GLU A 68 13.45 1.86 -25.11
C GLU A 68 13.35 0.62 -25.98
N ASN A 69 13.63 -0.56 -25.43
CA ASN A 69 13.57 -1.80 -26.20
C ASN A 69 12.13 -2.19 -26.57
N TYR A 70 11.13 -1.81 -25.75
CA TYR A 70 9.73 -1.99 -26.10
C TYR A 70 9.35 -1.18 -27.33
N ASN A 71 9.66 0.13 -27.38
CA ASN A 71 9.34 1.00 -28.51
C ASN A 71 10.05 0.53 -29.79
N ARG A 72 11.33 0.16 -29.67
CA ARG A 72 12.09 -0.37 -30.82
C ARG A 72 11.48 -1.67 -31.35
N LEU A 73 11.04 -2.56 -30.45
CA LEU A 73 10.39 -3.82 -30.83
C LEU A 73 9.07 -3.60 -31.57
N VAL A 74 8.27 -2.61 -31.15
CA VAL A 74 6.98 -2.25 -31.80
C VAL A 74 7.20 -1.69 -33.20
N GLU A 75 8.24 -0.89 -33.41
CA GLU A 75 8.53 -0.21 -34.68
C GLU A 75 9.30 -1.09 -35.70
N GLU A 76 10.00 -2.13 -35.22
CA GLU A 76 10.86 -2.96 -36.06
C GLU A 76 10.05 -3.84 -37.03
N ARG A 77 10.56 -4.02 -38.25
CA ARG A 77 9.94 -4.83 -39.29
C ARG A 77 10.77 -6.06 -39.68
N ASP A 78 12.10 -6.00 -39.46
CA ASP A 78 12.98 -7.14 -39.78
C ASP A 78 12.78 -8.26 -38.74
N PRO A 79 12.42 -9.49 -39.18
CA PRO A 79 12.18 -10.61 -38.27
C PRO A 79 13.40 -10.98 -37.41
N VAL A 80 14.62 -10.86 -37.93
CA VAL A 80 15.85 -11.20 -37.21
C VAL A 80 16.12 -10.18 -36.11
N GLU A 81 15.99 -8.91 -36.43
CA GLU A 81 16.17 -7.81 -35.47
C GLU A 81 15.05 -7.82 -34.41
N LYS A 82 13.82 -8.18 -34.78
CA LYS A 82 12.71 -8.41 -33.82
C LYS A 82 13.05 -9.45 -32.78
N GLU A 83 13.57 -10.60 -33.17
CA GLU A 83 13.96 -11.65 -32.24
C GLU A 83 15.05 -11.17 -31.26
N ARG A 84 16.01 -10.40 -31.76
CA ARG A 84 17.07 -9.77 -30.94
C ARG A 84 16.49 -8.78 -29.93
N LEU A 85 15.59 -7.90 -30.37
CA LEU A 85 14.92 -6.91 -29.53
C LEU A 85 13.98 -7.56 -28.50
N GLU A 86 13.31 -8.65 -28.86
CA GLU A 86 12.50 -9.44 -27.92
C GLU A 86 13.35 -9.99 -26.76
N LYS A 87 14.50 -10.57 -27.07
CA LYS A 87 15.44 -11.06 -26.05
C LYS A 87 15.94 -9.93 -25.15
N ALA A 88 16.27 -8.78 -25.73
CA ALA A 88 16.69 -7.58 -25.00
C ALA A 88 15.57 -7.06 -24.09
N PHE A 89 14.35 -6.97 -24.58
CA PHE A 89 13.18 -6.54 -23.82
C PHE A 89 12.90 -7.48 -22.62
N LYS A 90 12.97 -8.80 -22.82
CA LYS A 90 12.82 -9.79 -21.74
C LYS A 90 13.93 -9.64 -20.68
N ALA A 91 15.16 -9.41 -21.11
CA ALA A 91 16.29 -9.19 -20.21
C ALA A 91 16.10 -7.92 -19.37
N ASP A 92 15.67 -6.83 -20.00
CA ASP A 92 15.35 -5.58 -19.30
C ASP A 92 14.24 -5.77 -18.28
N LEU A 93 13.15 -6.43 -18.65
CA LEU A 93 12.05 -6.70 -17.74
C LEU A 93 12.50 -7.52 -16.55
N LYS A 94 13.27 -8.60 -16.80
CA LYS A 94 13.84 -9.43 -15.73
C LYS A 94 14.73 -8.61 -14.78
N MET A 95 15.60 -7.79 -15.34
CA MET A 95 16.48 -6.92 -14.55
C MET A 95 15.66 -5.96 -13.66
N ARG A 96 14.59 -5.36 -14.19
CA ARG A 96 13.70 -4.47 -13.41
C ARG A 96 12.96 -5.20 -12.29
N ILE A 97 12.50 -6.43 -12.56
CA ILE A 97 11.91 -7.28 -11.52
C ILE A 97 12.92 -7.55 -10.41
N ASP A 98 14.17 -7.91 -10.77
CA ASP A 98 15.24 -8.17 -9.80
C ASP A 98 15.64 -6.92 -9.01
N GLU A 99 15.61 -5.74 -9.63
CA GLU A 99 15.85 -4.45 -8.94
C GLU A 99 14.73 -4.14 -7.94
N THR A 100 13.47 -4.23 -8.37
CA THR A 100 12.31 -3.97 -7.49
C THR A 100 12.26 -4.96 -6.32
N ALA A 101 12.64 -6.22 -6.55
CA ALA A 101 12.70 -7.23 -5.49
C ALA A 101 13.65 -6.87 -4.33
N LYS A 102 14.67 -6.05 -4.57
CA LYS A 102 15.60 -5.59 -3.51
C LYS A 102 14.94 -4.72 -2.45
N TYR A 103 13.77 -4.14 -2.75
CA TYR A 103 13.00 -3.35 -1.81
C TYR A 103 12.10 -4.19 -0.90
N VAL A 104 11.98 -5.51 -1.13
CA VAL A 104 11.31 -6.44 -0.22
C VAL A 104 12.26 -6.75 0.94
N LYS A 105 12.10 -6.02 2.05
CA LYS A 105 12.96 -6.06 3.24
C LYS A 105 12.12 -6.26 4.52
N PRO A 106 11.64 -7.46 4.81
CA PRO A 106 10.78 -7.70 5.99
C PRO A 106 11.42 -7.26 7.31
N ALA A 107 12.77 -7.31 7.41
CA ALA A 107 13.52 -6.79 8.57
C ALA A 107 13.34 -5.28 8.77
N GLU A 108 13.04 -4.52 7.72
CA GLU A 108 12.75 -3.09 7.74
C GLU A 108 11.23 -2.80 7.64
N ARG A 109 10.41 -3.75 8.09
CA ARG A 109 8.94 -3.67 8.13
C ARG A 109 8.26 -3.59 6.77
N THR A 110 8.91 -4.00 5.68
CA THR A 110 8.15 -4.13 4.44
C THR A 110 7.16 -5.29 4.52
N MET A 111 6.11 -5.22 3.71
CA MET A 111 5.38 -6.43 3.34
C MET A 111 6.34 -7.39 2.63
N ASP A 112 5.94 -8.63 2.47
CA ASP A 112 6.67 -9.68 1.76
C ASP A 112 6.53 -9.58 0.24
N PHE A 113 6.15 -8.41 -0.27
CA PHE A 113 6.09 -8.09 -1.70
C PHE A 113 6.33 -6.59 -1.93
N ALA A 114 6.65 -6.24 -3.19
CA ALA A 114 6.74 -4.87 -3.68
C ALA A 114 5.95 -4.70 -4.98
N PHE A 115 5.51 -3.48 -5.28
CA PHE A 115 4.92 -3.15 -6.56
C PHE A 115 5.96 -2.64 -7.55
N MET A 116 5.95 -3.18 -8.77
CA MET A 116 6.62 -2.62 -9.93
C MET A 116 5.59 -1.87 -10.78
N PHE A 117 5.61 -0.55 -10.70
CA PHE A 117 4.64 0.31 -11.37
C PHE A 117 5.10 0.64 -12.78
N ILE A 118 4.32 0.23 -13.77
CA ILE A 118 4.52 0.57 -15.19
C ILE A 118 3.55 1.71 -15.53
N PRO A 119 4.02 2.96 -15.74
CA PRO A 119 3.15 4.12 -15.95
C PRO A 119 2.52 4.14 -17.36
N HIS A 120 2.24 2.98 -17.95
CA HIS A 120 1.71 2.87 -19.31
C HIS A 120 0.82 1.62 -19.49
N GLU A 121 -0.48 1.84 -19.65
CA GLU A 121 -1.47 0.73 -19.75
C GLU A 121 -1.21 -0.22 -20.92
N ALA A 122 -0.87 0.32 -22.10
CA ALA A 122 -0.67 -0.51 -23.27
C ALA A 122 0.49 -1.51 -23.09
N ILE A 123 1.58 -1.08 -22.44
CA ILE A 123 2.72 -1.95 -22.16
C ILE A 123 2.34 -3.04 -21.18
N TYR A 124 1.65 -2.67 -20.10
CA TYR A 124 1.16 -3.64 -19.13
C TYR A 124 0.21 -4.66 -19.78
N TYR A 125 -0.70 -4.19 -20.64
CA TYR A 125 -1.59 -5.07 -21.39
C TYR A 125 -0.80 -6.04 -22.29
N ASP A 126 0.15 -5.53 -23.07
CA ASP A 126 1.00 -6.34 -23.95
C ASP A 126 1.79 -7.40 -23.17
N LEU A 127 2.27 -7.06 -21.97
CA LEU A 127 2.91 -8.02 -21.06
C LEU A 127 1.95 -9.13 -20.63
N LEU A 128 0.70 -8.80 -20.29
CA LEU A 128 -0.30 -9.77 -19.86
C LEU A 128 -0.75 -10.71 -20.98
N VAL A 129 -0.94 -10.19 -22.19
CA VAL A 129 -1.37 -11.00 -23.34
C VAL A 129 -0.21 -11.73 -24.01
N ALA A 130 1.01 -11.58 -23.49
CA ALA A 130 2.23 -12.12 -24.06
C ALA A 130 2.43 -11.70 -25.53
N GLN A 131 2.15 -10.41 -25.83
CA GLN A 131 2.23 -9.85 -27.16
C GLN A 131 2.72 -8.41 -27.09
N VAL A 132 3.66 -8.05 -27.94
CA VAL A 132 4.13 -6.67 -28.12
C VAL A 132 3.82 -6.24 -29.56
N GLY A 133 2.82 -5.38 -29.73
CA GLY A 133 2.28 -5.04 -31.04
C GLY A 133 1.78 -6.29 -31.78
N ALA A 134 2.34 -6.58 -32.96
CA ALA A 134 2.04 -7.78 -33.77
C ALA A 134 2.89 -9.01 -33.39
N VAL A 135 3.82 -8.90 -32.44
CA VAL A 135 4.79 -9.94 -32.07
C VAL A 135 4.31 -10.70 -30.83
N LYS A 136 4.23 -12.04 -30.93
CA LYS A 136 3.98 -12.87 -29.76
C LYS A 136 5.27 -12.98 -28.93
N VAL A 137 5.29 -12.35 -27.77
CA VAL A 137 6.41 -12.37 -26.82
C VAL A 137 5.98 -13.20 -25.62
N ASN A 138 6.59 -14.35 -25.38
CA ASN A 138 6.27 -15.13 -24.20
C ASN A 138 6.82 -14.45 -22.94
N THR A 139 6.00 -13.64 -22.29
CA THR A 139 6.29 -12.92 -21.03
C THR A 139 5.67 -13.61 -19.82
N ARG A 140 4.85 -14.63 -20.02
CA ARG A 140 4.14 -15.33 -18.94
C ARG A 140 5.09 -15.86 -17.88
N ASP A 141 6.19 -16.46 -18.30
CA ASP A 141 7.20 -17.00 -17.39
C ASP A 141 7.84 -15.89 -16.53
N LEU A 142 7.99 -14.68 -17.07
CA LEU A 142 8.52 -13.53 -16.33
C LEU A 142 7.53 -12.96 -15.33
N ILE A 143 6.23 -12.96 -15.63
CA ILE A 143 5.20 -12.54 -14.68
C ILE A 143 5.12 -13.55 -13.53
N GLU A 144 5.17 -14.86 -13.83
CA GLU A 144 5.23 -15.90 -12.81
C GLU A 144 6.52 -15.80 -11.97
N TYR A 145 7.66 -15.55 -12.59
CA TYR A 145 8.93 -15.30 -11.92
C TYR A 145 8.85 -14.11 -10.97
N ALA A 146 8.30 -12.98 -11.43
CA ALA A 146 8.11 -11.80 -10.60
C ALA A 146 7.29 -12.11 -9.35
N PHE A 147 6.14 -12.76 -9.53
CA PHE A 147 5.21 -13.02 -8.45
C PHE A 147 5.69 -14.11 -7.49
N LYS A 148 6.09 -15.29 -8.04
CA LYS A 148 6.38 -16.48 -7.23
C LYS A 148 7.78 -16.48 -6.62
N GLU A 149 8.78 -16.00 -7.37
CA GLU A 149 10.17 -16.10 -6.94
C GLU A 149 10.71 -14.78 -6.37
N LYS A 150 10.23 -13.65 -6.89
CA LYS A 150 10.74 -12.32 -6.52
C LYS A 150 9.80 -11.52 -5.64
N HIS A 151 8.57 -12.00 -5.44
CA HIS A 151 7.56 -11.29 -4.65
C HIS A 151 7.29 -9.88 -5.18
N VAL A 152 7.35 -9.71 -6.49
CA VAL A 152 7.08 -8.45 -7.20
C VAL A 152 5.75 -8.56 -7.93
N ILE A 153 4.85 -7.63 -7.66
CA ILE A 153 3.57 -7.50 -8.34
C ILE A 153 3.68 -6.39 -9.38
N ILE A 154 3.64 -6.76 -10.66
CA ILE A 154 3.68 -5.79 -11.74
C ILE A 154 2.29 -5.17 -11.88
N VAL A 155 2.22 -3.85 -11.91
CA VAL A 155 0.95 -3.09 -11.97
C VAL A 155 1.01 -1.95 -12.98
N SER A 156 -0.14 -1.70 -13.60
CA SER A 156 -0.42 -0.49 -14.38
C SER A 156 -1.17 0.54 -13.53
N PRO A 157 -1.38 1.76 -13.98
CA PRO A 157 -2.19 2.75 -13.28
C PRO A 157 -3.57 2.22 -12.87
N THR A 158 -4.30 1.58 -13.78
CA THR A 158 -5.65 1.05 -13.51
C THR A 158 -5.63 -0.13 -12.54
N SER A 159 -4.75 -1.11 -12.75
CA SER A 159 -4.64 -2.25 -11.84
C SER A 159 -4.12 -1.83 -10.46
N PHE A 160 -3.22 -0.85 -10.40
CA PHE A 160 -2.72 -0.30 -9.15
C PHE A 160 -3.82 0.38 -8.33
N LEU A 161 -4.72 1.13 -8.98
CA LEU A 161 -5.90 1.69 -8.32
C LEU A 161 -6.76 0.60 -7.64
N ALA A 162 -6.96 -0.54 -8.29
CA ALA A 162 -7.70 -1.66 -7.70
C ALA A 162 -6.99 -2.23 -6.46
N TYR A 163 -5.66 -2.39 -6.51
CA TYR A 163 -4.87 -2.80 -5.34
C TYR A 163 -4.93 -1.78 -4.21
N LEU A 164 -4.80 -0.48 -4.51
CA LEU A 164 -4.91 0.59 -3.51
C LEU A 164 -6.29 0.61 -2.85
N GLN A 165 -7.36 0.38 -3.59
CA GLN A 165 -8.71 0.25 -3.04
C GLN A 165 -8.80 -0.92 -2.04
N THR A 166 -8.19 -2.06 -2.36
CA THR A 166 -8.14 -3.21 -1.46
C THR A 166 -7.33 -2.90 -0.20
N VAL A 167 -6.19 -2.23 -0.33
CA VAL A 167 -5.38 -1.76 0.80
C VAL A 167 -6.18 -0.82 1.69
N LEU A 168 -6.90 0.15 1.10
CA LEU A 168 -7.77 1.07 1.85
C LEU A 168 -8.87 0.35 2.62
N GLN A 169 -9.51 -0.64 2.01
CA GLN A 169 -10.52 -1.45 2.71
C GLN A 169 -9.90 -2.20 3.88
N GLY A 170 -8.73 -2.78 3.69
CA GLY A 170 -7.96 -3.42 4.76
C GLY A 170 -7.64 -2.46 5.91
N LEU A 171 -7.15 -1.26 5.60
CA LEU A 171 -6.86 -0.22 6.60
C LEU A 171 -8.10 0.20 7.39
N ARG A 172 -9.25 0.38 6.71
CA ARG A 172 -10.53 0.71 7.37
C ARG A 172 -10.98 -0.42 8.31
N ALA A 173 -10.90 -1.68 7.87
CA ALA A 173 -11.25 -2.83 8.69
C ALA A 173 -10.40 -2.90 9.97
N LEU A 174 -9.10 -2.62 9.85
CA LEU A 174 -8.18 -2.59 10.97
C LEU A 174 -8.48 -1.44 11.95
N GLN A 175 -8.85 -0.25 11.47
CA GLN A 175 -9.26 0.87 12.31
C GLN A 175 -10.55 0.56 13.08
N ILE A 176 -11.52 -0.10 12.44
CA ILE A 176 -12.76 -0.56 13.08
C ILE A 176 -12.44 -1.56 14.19
N GLU A 177 -11.55 -2.52 13.95
CA GLU A 177 -11.14 -3.52 14.96
C GLU A 177 -10.47 -2.87 16.18
N GLU A 178 -9.57 -1.91 15.96
CA GLU A 178 -8.92 -1.16 17.04
C GLU A 178 -9.92 -0.35 17.87
N SER A 179 -10.81 0.38 17.17
CA SER A 179 -11.88 1.14 17.83
C SER A 179 -12.82 0.22 18.65
N ALA A 180 -13.17 -0.96 18.11
CA ALA A 180 -13.99 -1.92 18.83
C ALA A 180 -13.29 -2.46 20.09
N LYS A 181 -11.97 -2.70 20.06
CA LYS A 181 -11.18 -3.10 21.24
C LYS A 181 -11.17 -2.01 22.30
N GLU A 182 -11.00 -0.75 21.90
CA GLU A 182 -11.02 0.39 22.81
C GLU A 182 -12.40 0.58 23.46
N ILE A 183 -13.46 0.53 22.66
CA ILE A 183 -14.84 0.60 23.16
C ILE A 183 -15.10 -0.50 24.17
N ARG A 184 -14.71 -1.74 23.88
CA ARG A 184 -14.88 -2.86 24.82
C ARG A 184 -14.16 -2.61 26.15
N LYS A 185 -12.92 -2.13 26.11
CA LYS A 185 -12.15 -1.77 27.30
C LYS A 185 -12.86 -0.69 28.13
N ASN A 186 -13.39 0.32 27.47
CA ASN A 186 -14.11 1.42 28.13
C ASN A 186 -15.44 0.94 28.74
N VAL A 187 -16.17 0.03 28.07
CA VAL A 187 -17.38 -0.58 28.60
C VAL A 187 -17.08 -1.44 29.84
N GLU A 188 -16.00 -2.23 29.83
CA GLU A 188 -15.57 -3.02 30.98
C GLU A 188 -15.19 -2.12 32.19
N ALA A 189 -14.49 -1.00 31.91
CA ALA A 189 -14.17 -0.02 32.94
C ALA A 189 -15.44 0.63 33.54
N LEU A 190 -16.38 1.04 32.66
CA LEU A 190 -17.67 1.62 33.08
C LEU A 190 -18.48 0.64 33.93
N ALA A 191 -18.52 -0.65 33.56
CA ALA A 191 -19.20 -1.66 34.34
C ALA A 191 -18.65 -1.79 35.78
N LYS A 192 -17.31 -1.71 35.93
CA LYS A 192 -16.67 -1.70 37.27
C LYS A 192 -17.04 -0.44 38.05
N HIS A 193 -17.03 0.74 37.41
CA HIS A 193 -17.44 1.97 38.08
C HIS A 193 -18.90 1.93 38.54
N LEU A 194 -19.82 1.40 37.72
CA LEU A 194 -21.22 1.25 38.08
C LEU A 194 -21.41 0.28 39.25
N ALA A 195 -20.68 -0.85 39.27
CA ALA A 195 -20.74 -1.79 40.37
C ALA A 195 -20.26 -1.14 41.68
N SER A 196 -19.15 -0.39 41.65
CA SER A 196 -18.66 0.35 42.82
C SER A 196 -19.65 1.43 43.25
N TYR A 197 -20.27 2.15 42.31
CA TYR A 197 -21.28 3.14 42.61
C TYR A 197 -22.50 2.51 43.32
N ASP A 198 -23.01 1.37 42.84
CA ASP A 198 -24.11 0.65 43.46
C ASP A 198 -23.77 0.22 44.91
N GLU A 199 -22.55 -0.26 45.11
CA GLU A 199 -22.10 -0.63 46.48
C GLU A 199 -22.05 0.59 47.42
N TYR A 200 -21.52 1.72 46.99
CA TYR A 200 -21.49 2.94 47.79
C TYR A 200 -22.90 3.47 48.07
N MET A 201 -23.80 3.43 47.09
CA MET A 201 -25.21 3.84 47.29
C MET A 201 -25.94 2.95 48.30
N LYS A 202 -25.70 1.63 48.29
CA LYS A 202 -26.24 0.70 49.25
C LYS A 202 -25.71 0.98 50.69
N LYS A 203 -24.41 1.25 50.81
CA LYS A 203 -23.79 1.63 52.09
C LYS A 203 -24.36 2.95 52.63
N LEU A 204 -24.51 3.95 51.75
CA LEU A 204 -25.09 5.24 52.10
C LEU A 204 -26.54 5.05 52.60
N GLY A 205 -27.37 4.28 51.87
CA GLY A 205 -28.75 3.99 52.28
C GLY A 205 -28.83 3.31 53.66
N SER A 206 -27.97 2.32 53.92
CA SER A 206 -27.86 1.66 55.24
C SER A 206 -27.49 2.62 56.37
N ASN A 207 -26.48 3.47 56.14
CA ASN A 207 -26.02 4.46 57.13
C ASN A 207 -27.12 5.51 57.44
N LEU A 208 -27.82 5.99 56.39
CA LEU A 208 -28.96 6.92 56.57
C LEU A 208 -30.08 6.27 57.38
N GLY A 209 -30.43 5.01 57.08
CA GLY A 209 -31.40 4.22 57.87
C GLY A 209 -31.01 4.11 59.35
N THR A 210 -29.73 3.80 59.62
CA THR A 210 -29.21 3.76 60.98
C THR A 210 -29.29 5.12 61.68
N THR A 211 -28.91 6.19 60.99
CA THR A 211 -28.98 7.56 61.53
C THR A 211 -30.41 7.97 61.86
N VAL A 212 -31.37 7.68 61.01
CA VAL A 212 -32.80 7.97 61.23
C VAL A 212 -33.33 7.15 62.45
N ASN A 213 -32.97 5.88 62.58
CA ASN A 213 -33.37 5.06 63.71
C ASN A 213 -32.80 5.56 65.03
N MET A 214 -31.51 5.97 65.07
CA MET A 214 -30.89 6.59 66.24
C MET A 214 -31.58 7.90 66.58
N TYR A 215 -31.89 8.77 65.66
CA TYR A 215 -32.62 10.00 65.90
C TYR A 215 -34.01 9.72 66.51
N ASN A 216 -34.76 8.80 65.94
CA ASN A 216 -36.07 8.44 66.40
C ASN A 216 -36.07 7.81 67.85
N SER A 217 -35.00 7.04 68.13
CA SER A 217 -34.81 6.48 69.50
C SER A 217 -34.52 7.58 70.53
N ALA A 218 -33.62 8.49 70.23
CA ALA A 218 -33.31 9.62 71.09
C ALA A 218 -34.55 10.51 71.31
N TYR A 219 -35.36 10.76 70.25
CA TYR A 219 -36.61 11.54 70.36
C TYR A 219 -37.66 10.89 71.28
N LYS A 220 -37.68 9.55 71.42
CA LYS A 220 -38.58 8.83 72.34
C LYS A 220 -38.20 8.86 73.79
N GLU A 221 -36.95 9.14 74.11
CA GLU A 221 -36.41 9.27 75.47
C GLU A 221 -36.69 10.66 76.06
N PHE A 222 -37.15 11.61 75.27
CA PHE A 222 -37.59 12.94 75.67
C PHE A 222 -39.11 12.95 75.84
#